data_01bfbf92c0fab55223cfbe04a03b47ad
#
_entry.id   01bfbf92c0fab55223cfbe04a03b47ad
#
_cell.length_a   1.000
_cell.length_b   1.000
_cell.length_c   1.000
_cell.angle_alpha   90.00
_cell.angle_beta   90.00
_cell.angle_gamma   90.00
#
_symmetry.space_group_name_H-M   'P 1'
#
loop_
_entity.id
_entity.type
_entity.pdbx_description
1 polymer ?
#
loop_
_entity_poly.entity_id
_entity_poly.type
_entity_poly.pdbx_seq_one_letter_code
_entity_poly.pdbx_strand_id
1 'polypeptide(L)'
;MNKPVNTMKKTATLFIALLAAGAAFAQTTWNLDQSHSSVGFSVSHMVVSETAGNFKDFSITVVSKNADFDGAEVQFSAKVASINTDNEKRDGHLKSADFFDAEKFPEITFKGNLVKASGKYQLKGQFTMKGVTKEVAFDVTYGGTLDTGRGVKAGFKLTGKVNRQDYGVKWANKLQDGSAVAGDEVDIICKIELNKAA
;
A
#
# COMPACT_ATOMS: atom_id res chain seq x y z
N MET A 1 90.82 12.74 8.05
CA MET A 1 89.67 13.51 7.69
C MET A 1 88.54 12.56 7.23
N ASN A 2 87.70 12.10 8.15
CA ASN A 2 86.63 11.18 7.86
C ASN A 2 85.28 11.96 7.77
N LYS A 3 84.64 11.87 6.60
CA LYS A 3 83.28 12.43 6.44
C LYS A 3 82.27 11.41 6.95
N PRO A 4 81.19 11.84 7.68
CA PRO A 4 80.12 10.95 8.09
C PRO A 4 79.16 10.69 6.97
N VAL A 5 78.82 9.40 6.80
CA VAL A 5 77.78 8.94 5.88
C VAL A 5 76.40 9.17 6.52
N ASN A 6 75.58 9.96 5.84
CA ASN A 6 74.26 10.30 6.28
C ASN A 6 73.28 9.22 5.80
N THR A 7 72.83 8.34 6.69
CA THR A 7 71.80 7.32 6.43
C THR A 7 70.44 7.94 6.56
N MET A 8 69.80 8.25 5.42
CA MET A 8 68.41 8.64 5.36
C MET A 8 67.50 7.41 5.64
N LYS A 9 66.88 7.39 6.78
CA LYS A 9 65.80 6.44 7.13
C LYS A 9 64.56 6.80 6.32
N LYS A 10 64.19 5.98 5.31
CA LYS A 10 62.92 6.07 4.60
C LYS A 10 61.83 5.48 5.49
N THR A 11 61.06 6.32 6.12
CA THR A 11 59.79 5.93 6.78
C THR A 11 58.75 5.70 5.71
N ALA A 12 58.42 4.43 5.44
CA ALA A 12 57.30 4.05 4.61
C ALA A 12 56.02 4.22 5.44
N THR A 13 55.27 5.28 5.16
CA THR A 13 53.94 5.48 5.75
C THR A 13 52.94 4.58 5.00
N LEU A 14 52.56 3.48 5.64
CA LEU A 14 51.55 2.55 5.13
C LEU A 14 50.16 3.21 5.34
N PHE A 15 49.58 3.77 4.27
CA PHE A 15 48.20 4.22 4.25
C PHE A 15 47.28 2.99 4.16
N ILE A 16 46.74 2.54 5.29
CA ILE A 16 45.64 1.57 5.32
C ILE A 16 44.36 2.34 4.97
N ALA A 17 43.97 2.30 3.69
CA ALA A 17 42.65 2.73 3.26
C ALA A 17 41.61 1.70 3.79
N LEU A 18 40.96 2.05 4.89
CA LEU A 18 39.84 1.27 5.41
C LEU A 18 38.66 1.47 4.46
N LEU A 19 38.52 0.57 3.48
CA LEU A 19 37.29 0.47 2.68
C LEU A 19 36.16 0.02 3.61
N ALA A 20 35.43 0.97 4.14
CA ALA A 20 34.09 0.72 4.71
C ALA A 20 33.17 0.29 3.56
N ALA A 21 33.16 -0.99 3.23
CA ALA A 21 32.13 -1.58 2.41
C ALA A 21 30.83 -1.51 3.22
N GLY A 22 30.09 -0.42 3.06
CA GLY A 22 28.71 -0.33 3.52
C GLY A 22 27.96 -1.48 2.88
N ALA A 23 27.49 -2.45 3.66
CA ALA A 23 26.57 -3.46 3.19
C ALA A 23 25.31 -2.71 2.71
N ALA A 24 25.23 -2.46 1.41
CA ALA A 24 23.99 -2.04 0.78
C ALA A 24 23.02 -3.21 0.96
N PHE A 25 22.12 -3.12 1.94
CA PHE A 25 21.01 -4.04 2.02
C PHE A 25 20.23 -3.89 0.73
N ALA A 26 20.32 -4.88 -0.14
CA ALA A 26 19.62 -4.87 -1.41
C ALA A 26 18.12 -4.81 -1.13
N GLN A 27 17.50 -3.72 -1.55
CA GLN A 27 16.04 -3.59 -1.50
C GLN A 27 15.44 -4.61 -2.47
N THR A 28 14.43 -5.31 -2.02
CA THR A 28 13.64 -6.22 -2.84
C THR A 28 12.36 -5.54 -3.26
N THR A 29 12.15 -5.42 -4.57
CA THR A 29 10.88 -4.97 -5.14
C THR A 29 9.95 -6.16 -5.31
N TRP A 30 8.70 -5.96 -4.97
CA TRP A 30 7.63 -6.92 -5.14
C TRP A 30 6.54 -6.32 -6.00
N ASN A 31 6.16 -7.01 -7.05
CA ASN A 31 5.16 -6.60 -8.01
C ASN A 31 3.84 -7.33 -7.76
N LEU A 32 2.73 -6.66 -8.03
CA LEU A 32 1.40 -7.23 -7.92
C LEU A 32 1.21 -8.44 -8.84
N ASP A 33 0.65 -9.54 -8.30
CA ASP A 33 0.01 -10.57 -9.09
C ASP A 33 -1.48 -10.21 -9.23
N GLN A 34 -1.81 -9.60 -10.37
CA GLN A 34 -3.17 -9.09 -10.64
C GLN A 34 -4.23 -10.19 -10.62
N SER A 35 -3.87 -11.40 -11.08
CA SER A 35 -4.82 -12.51 -11.21
C SER A 35 -5.22 -13.12 -9.86
N HIS A 36 -4.36 -12.99 -8.85
CA HIS A 36 -4.59 -13.54 -7.51
C HIS A 36 -4.81 -12.45 -6.45
N SER A 37 -5.10 -11.21 -6.90
CA SER A 37 -5.30 -10.09 -6.01
C SER A 37 -6.67 -9.43 -6.19
N SER A 38 -7.17 -8.82 -5.13
CA SER A 38 -8.42 -8.06 -5.17
C SER A 38 -8.37 -6.88 -4.19
N VAL A 39 -8.95 -5.76 -4.61
CA VAL A 39 -9.18 -4.56 -3.79
C VAL A 39 -10.67 -4.35 -3.70
N GLY A 40 -11.25 -4.66 -2.55
CA GLY A 40 -12.68 -4.65 -2.31
C GLY A 40 -13.09 -3.72 -1.19
N PHE A 41 -14.38 -3.42 -1.17
CA PHE A 41 -15.03 -2.65 -0.12
C PHE A 41 -16.44 -3.18 0.15
N SER A 42 -16.98 -2.86 1.32
CA SER A 42 -18.38 -3.07 1.67
C SER A 42 -18.92 -1.86 2.43
N VAL A 43 -20.17 -1.53 2.22
CA VAL A 43 -20.86 -0.45 2.90
C VAL A 43 -22.28 -0.88 3.30
N SER A 44 -22.72 -0.53 4.50
CA SER A 44 -24.09 -0.81 4.95
C SER A 44 -25.11 -0.14 4.01
N HIS A 45 -26.13 -0.88 3.64
CA HIS A 45 -27.27 -0.42 2.82
C HIS A 45 -28.57 -0.56 3.58
N MET A 46 -29.27 0.57 3.80
CA MET A 46 -30.54 0.67 4.53
C MET A 46 -30.52 -0.02 5.90
N VAL A 47 -29.34 -0.12 6.54
CA VAL A 47 -29.12 -0.77 7.85
C VAL A 47 -29.38 -2.30 7.86
N VAL A 48 -30.01 -2.86 6.83
CA VAL A 48 -30.45 -4.26 6.79
C VAL A 48 -29.57 -5.17 5.94
N SER A 49 -28.71 -4.61 5.09
CA SER A 49 -27.84 -5.35 4.19
C SER A 49 -26.55 -4.60 3.91
N GLU A 50 -25.69 -5.17 3.07
CA GLU A 50 -24.47 -4.53 2.63
C GLU A 50 -24.40 -4.48 1.10
N THR A 51 -23.78 -3.44 0.57
CA THR A 51 -23.36 -3.36 -0.81
C THR A 51 -21.86 -3.54 -0.87
N ALA A 52 -21.42 -4.62 -1.48
CA ALA A 52 -20.01 -4.87 -1.77
C ALA A 52 -19.64 -4.40 -3.17
N GLY A 53 -18.36 -4.09 -3.35
CA GLY A 53 -17.78 -3.74 -4.64
C GLY A 53 -16.27 -3.93 -4.63
N ASN A 54 -15.67 -3.75 -5.80
CA ASN A 54 -14.22 -3.80 -5.98
C ASN A 54 -13.77 -2.83 -7.08
N PHE A 55 -12.45 -2.60 -7.12
CA PHE A 55 -11.80 -1.91 -8.24
C PHE A 55 -11.14 -2.97 -9.12
N LYS A 56 -11.38 -2.92 -10.44
CA LYS A 56 -10.83 -3.87 -11.41
C LYS A 56 -9.45 -3.45 -11.93
N ASP A 57 -9.15 -2.16 -11.93
CA ASP A 57 -7.89 -1.59 -12.39
C ASP A 57 -7.17 -0.93 -11.20
N PHE A 58 -6.13 -1.58 -10.72
CA PHE A 58 -5.31 -1.11 -9.59
C PHE A 58 -3.87 -1.60 -9.73
N SER A 59 -2.97 -0.92 -9.06
CA SER A 59 -1.56 -1.25 -8.99
C SER A 59 -1.07 -1.20 -7.55
N ILE A 60 -0.12 -2.09 -7.22
CA ILE A 60 0.56 -2.12 -5.93
C ILE A 60 2.03 -2.40 -6.19
N THR A 61 2.89 -1.62 -5.55
CA THR A 61 4.34 -1.86 -5.50
C THR A 61 4.77 -1.88 -4.05
N VAL A 62 5.53 -2.89 -3.67
CA VAL A 62 6.10 -3.02 -2.34
C VAL A 62 7.61 -3.12 -2.46
N VAL A 63 8.32 -2.28 -1.69
CA VAL A 63 9.79 -2.31 -1.61
C VAL A 63 10.18 -2.63 -0.18
N SER A 64 10.86 -3.76 0.01
CA SER A 64 11.28 -4.21 1.34
C SER A 64 12.78 -4.40 1.43
N LYS A 65 13.35 -4.00 2.57
CA LYS A 65 14.73 -4.29 2.96
C LYS A 65 14.83 -5.57 3.81
N ASN A 66 13.71 -5.98 4.40
CA ASN A 66 13.63 -7.08 5.33
C ASN A 66 12.81 -8.24 4.75
N ALA A 67 13.23 -9.48 5.04
CA ALA A 67 12.55 -10.68 4.57
C ALA A 67 11.14 -10.83 5.16
N ASP A 68 10.88 -10.24 6.32
CA ASP A 68 9.59 -10.24 7.00
C ASP A 68 8.74 -9.00 6.69
N PHE A 69 9.14 -8.16 5.74
CA PHE A 69 8.47 -6.95 5.30
C PHE A 69 8.30 -5.84 6.35
N ASP A 70 8.90 -5.94 7.53
CA ASP A 70 8.86 -4.83 8.49
C ASP A 70 9.54 -3.58 7.92
N GLY A 71 8.86 -2.45 7.95
CA GLY A 71 9.29 -1.20 7.35
C GLY A 71 9.15 -1.13 5.82
N ALA A 72 8.55 -2.14 5.16
CA ALA A 72 8.37 -2.13 3.71
C ALA A 72 7.57 -0.92 3.25
N GLU A 73 8.05 -0.24 2.21
CA GLU A 73 7.34 0.86 1.56
C GLU A 73 6.27 0.30 0.64
N VAL A 74 5.05 0.84 0.73
CA VAL A 74 3.89 0.42 -0.06
C VAL A 74 3.33 1.61 -0.82
N GLN A 75 3.15 1.44 -2.12
CA GLN A 75 2.44 2.37 -2.99
C GLN A 75 1.28 1.65 -3.66
N PHE A 76 0.12 2.28 -3.64
CA PHE A 76 -1.11 1.77 -4.23
C PHE A 76 -1.81 2.86 -5.03
N SER A 77 -2.40 2.49 -6.15
CA SER A 77 -3.36 3.30 -6.91
C SER A 77 -4.48 2.41 -7.45
N ALA A 78 -5.72 2.91 -7.41
CA ALA A 78 -6.86 2.30 -8.08
C ALA A 78 -7.59 3.35 -8.91
N LYS A 79 -7.97 2.97 -10.14
CA LYS A 79 -8.77 3.81 -11.03
C LYS A 79 -10.21 3.84 -10.57
N VAL A 80 -10.73 5.02 -10.26
CA VAL A 80 -12.14 5.20 -9.85
C VAL A 80 -13.09 4.71 -10.94
N ALA A 81 -12.74 4.91 -12.21
CA ALA A 81 -13.54 4.44 -13.35
C ALA A 81 -13.71 2.91 -13.40
N SER A 82 -12.85 2.15 -12.69
CA SER A 82 -12.89 0.68 -12.65
C SER A 82 -13.76 0.11 -11.54
N ILE A 83 -14.45 0.97 -10.78
CA ILE A 83 -15.36 0.52 -9.71
C ILE A 83 -16.44 -0.39 -10.28
N ASN A 84 -16.66 -1.51 -9.60
CA ASN A 84 -17.64 -2.49 -9.99
C ASN A 84 -18.37 -3.04 -8.75
N THR A 85 -19.69 -2.92 -8.76
CA THR A 85 -20.58 -3.43 -7.71
C THR A 85 -21.59 -4.42 -8.28
N ASP A 86 -21.32 -4.96 -9.48
CA ASP A 86 -22.20 -5.83 -10.26
C ASP A 86 -23.57 -5.20 -10.58
N ASN A 87 -23.59 -3.85 -10.70
CA ASN A 87 -24.77 -3.07 -11.08
C ASN A 87 -24.33 -1.80 -11.82
N GLU A 88 -24.49 -1.79 -13.15
CA GLU A 88 -24.02 -0.69 -14.01
C GLU A 88 -24.61 0.68 -13.66
N LYS A 89 -25.90 0.73 -13.27
CA LYS A 89 -26.54 1.99 -12.87
C LYS A 89 -25.91 2.56 -11.60
N ARG A 90 -25.66 1.72 -10.61
CA ARG A 90 -24.98 2.11 -9.37
C ARG A 90 -23.53 2.50 -9.65
N ASP A 91 -22.82 1.75 -10.45
CA ASP A 91 -21.44 2.04 -10.83
C ASP A 91 -21.32 3.38 -11.57
N GLY A 92 -22.26 3.69 -12.46
CA GLY A 92 -22.35 4.99 -13.11
C GLY A 92 -22.56 6.13 -12.11
N HIS A 93 -23.46 5.95 -11.13
CA HIS A 93 -23.69 6.95 -10.08
C HIS A 93 -22.49 7.11 -9.15
N LEU A 94 -21.81 6.01 -8.78
CA LEU A 94 -20.58 6.08 -7.97
C LEU A 94 -19.47 6.88 -8.66
N LYS A 95 -19.37 6.81 -9.99
CA LYS A 95 -18.38 7.57 -10.78
C LYS A 95 -18.71 9.04 -10.94
N SER A 96 -19.97 9.42 -10.75
CA SER A 96 -20.46 10.81 -10.95
C SER A 96 -19.96 11.78 -9.86
N ALA A 97 -20.19 13.07 -10.09
CA ALA A 97 -19.85 14.15 -9.15
C ALA A 97 -20.51 14.01 -7.78
N ASP A 98 -21.67 13.32 -7.69
CA ASP A 98 -22.39 13.06 -6.44
C ASP A 98 -21.55 12.19 -5.48
N PHE A 99 -20.69 11.31 -6.02
CA PHE A 99 -19.85 10.42 -5.24
C PHE A 99 -18.36 10.69 -5.45
N PHE A 100 -17.68 9.89 -6.27
CA PHE A 100 -16.23 9.94 -6.41
C PHE A 100 -15.76 11.03 -7.37
N ASP A 101 -16.61 11.50 -8.30
CA ASP A 101 -16.24 12.48 -9.32
C ASP A 101 -15.00 12.01 -10.13
N ALA A 102 -15.16 10.87 -10.81
CA ALA A 102 -14.07 10.17 -11.49
C ALA A 102 -13.35 11.00 -12.56
N GLU A 103 -14.05 11.98 -13.17
CA GLU A 103 -13.46 12.89 -14.17
C GLU A 103 -12.44 13.82 -13.51
N LYS A 104 -12.76 14.34 -12.33
CA LYS A 104 -11.90 15.27 -11.59
C LYS A 104 -10.89 14.56 -10.69
N PHE A 105 -11.27 13.41 -10.12
CA PHE A 105 -10.45 12.63 -9.22
C PHE A 105 -10.37 11.18 -9.71
N PRO A 106 -9.55 10.91 -10.75
CA PRO A 106 -9.53 9.63 -11.45
C PRO A 106 -8.96 8.47 -10.63
N GLU A 107 -8.29 8.76 -9.51
CA GLU A 107 -7.59 7.75 -8.72
C GLU A 107 -7.87 7.88 -7.22
N ILE A 108 -7.87 6.72 -6.55
CA ILE A 108 -7.69 6.57 -5.11
C ILE A 108 -6.27 6.06 -4.91
N THR A 109 -5.50 6.69 -4.00
CA THR A 109 -4.09 6.34 -3.80
C THR A 109 -3.76 6.12 -2.33
N PHE A 110 -2.72 5.33 -2.08
CA PHE A 110 -2.11 5.18 -0.76
C PHE A 110 -0.58 5.16 -0.89
N LYS A 111 0.10 5.80 0.06
CA LYS A 111 1.54 5.73 0.22
C LYS A 111 1.89 5.64 1.71
N GLY A 112 2.66 4.63 2.08
CA GLY A 112 3.03 4.44 3.48
C GLY A 112 3.92 3.23 3.69
N ASN A 113 3.96 2.76 4.94
CA ASN A 113 4.83 1.68 5.34
C ASN A 113 4.07 0.58 6.06
N LEU A 114 4.50 -0.65 5.84
CA LEU A 114 4.08 -1.80 6.63
C LEU A 114 4.90 -1.83 7.93
N VAL A 115 4.23 -1.76 9.07
CA VAL A 115 4.85 -1.71 10.39
C VAL A 115 4.49 -2.95 11.18
N LYS A 116 5.49 -3.65 11.69
CA LYS A 116 5.32 -4.82 12.55
C LYS A 116 5.47 -4.43 14.02
N ALA A 117 4.46 -4.71 14.84
CA ALA A 117 4.50 -4.48 16.27
C ALA A 117 3.87 -5.66 16.99
N SER A 118 4.58 -6.27 17.95
CA SER A 118 4.11 -7.41 18.75
C SER A 118 3.55 -8.58 17.89
N GLY A 119 4.20 -8.86 16.75
CA GLY A 119 3.82 -9.94 15.82
C GLY A 119 2.62 -9.62 14.91
N LYS A 120 2.03 -8.44 15.01
CA LYS A 120 0.96 -7.95 14.14
C LYS A 120 1.51 -6.93 13.15
N TYR A 121 0.91 -6.85 11.97
CA TYR A 121 1.26 -5.85 10.96
C TYR A 121 0.15 -4.82 10.82
N GLN A 122 0.56 -3.57 10.62
CA GLN A 122 -0.32 -2.48 10.23
C GLN A 122 0.29 -1.74 9.04
N LEU A 123 -0.54 -1.43 8.07
CA LEU A 123 -0.18 -0.54 6.96
C LEU A 123 -0.54 0.88 7.35
N LYS A 124 0.47 1.73 7.61
CA LYS A 124 0.29 3.12 8.07
C LYS A 124 0.76 4.09 7.00
N GLY A 125 -0.03 5.11 6.71
CA GLY A 125 0.36 6.11 5.72
C GLY A 125 -0.78 7.01 5.25
N GLN A 126 -0.54 7.67 4.14
CA GLN A 126 -1.43 8.67 3.55
C GLN A 126 -2.37 8.00 2.55
N PHE A 127 -3.66 8.05 2.81
CA PHE A 127 -4.73 7.59 1.92
C PHE A 127 -5.43 8.80 1.31
N THR A 128 -5.51 8.83 -0.01
CA THR A 128 -6.12 9.93 -0.76
C THR A 128 -7.33 9.43 -1.53
N MET A 129 -8.47 10.06 -1.33
CA MET A 129 -9.71 9.80 -2.04
C MET A 129 -10.42 11.12 -2.33
N LYS A 130 -10.94 11.31 -3.54
CA LYS A 130 -11.64 12.56 -3.97
C LYS A 130 -10.84 13.83 -3.64
N GLY A 131 -9.51 13.80 -3.81
CA GLY A 131 -8.62 14.93 -3.56
C GLY A 131 -8.32 15.23 -2.09
N VAL A 132 -8.87 14.47 -1.14
CA VAL A 132 -8.61 14.62 0.29
C VAL A 132 -7.65 13.53 0.74
N THR A 133 -6.57 13.93 1.43
CA THR A 133 -5.56 13.03 1.97
C THR A 133 -5.65 13.00 3.50
N LYS A 134 -5.67 11.80 4.07
CA LYS A 134 -5.62 11.59 5.52
C LYS A 134 -4.67 10.47 5.89
N GLU A 135 -4.11 10.54 7.07
CA GLU A 135 -3.36 9.45 7.67
C GLU A 135 -4.31 8.35 8.13
N VAL A 136 -3.99 7.11 7.76
CA VAL A 136 -4.77 5.92 8.12
C VAL A 136 -3.86 4.81 8.61
N ALA A 137 -4.45 3.85 9.34
CA ALA A 137 -3.81 2.60 9.72
C ALA A 137 -4.78 1.45 9.43
N PHE A 138 -4.36 0.51 8.59
CA PHE A 138 -5.10 -0.70 8.27
C PHE A 138 -4.42 -1.91 8.88
N ASP A 139 -5.20 -2.86 9.38
CA ASP A 139 -4.67 -4.13 9.87
C ASP A 139 -4.27 -5.03 8.71
N VAL A 140 -3.10 -5.67 8.85
CA VAL A 140 -2.58 -6.56 7.81
C VAL A 140 -2.25 -7.93 8.42
N THR A 141 -2.75 -8.97 7.77
CA THR A 141 -2.33 -10.34 8.00
C THR A 141 -1.34 -10.74 6.91
N TYR A 142 -0.11 -11.07 7.31
CA TYR A 142 0.90 -11.63 6.42
C TYR A 142 0.71 -13.14 6.35
N GLY A 143 0.44 -13.67 5.15
CA GLY A 143 0.20 -15.09 4.90
C GLY A 143 1.48 -15.92 4.70
N GLY A 144 2.63 -15.25 4.60
CA GLY A 144 3.91 -15.90 4.37
C GLY A 144 4.49 -15.64 2.99
N THR A 145 5.71 -16.15 2.81
CA THR A 145 6.46 -16.16 1.55
C THR A 145 6.73 -17.60 1.14
N LEU A 146 6.56 -17.92 -0.14
CA LEU A 146 6.77 -19.24 -0.70
C LEU A 146 7.62 -19.15 -1.97
N ASP A 147 8.68 -19.94 -2.05
CA ASP A 147 9.38 -20.22 -3.31
C ASP A 147 8.64 -21.35 -4.03
N THR A 148 8.11 -21.06 -5.22
CA THR A 148 7.35 -22.00 -6.04
C THR A 148 8.22 -22.81 -7.02
N GLY A 149 9.54 -22.58 -7.03
CA GLY A 149 10.46 -23.08 -8.05
C GLY A 149 10.36 -22.33 -9.40
N ARG A 150 9.36 -21.44 -9.56
CA ARG A 150 9.20 -20.54 -10.72
C ARG A 150 9.29 -19.07 -10.33
N GLY A 151 9.50 -18.78 -9.06
CA GLY A 151 9.58 -17.46 -8.47
C GLY A 151 9.08 -17.46 -7.04
N VAL A 152 9.39 -16.40 -6.34
CA VAL A 152 9.00 -16.24 -4.92
C VAL A 152 7.76 -15.38 -4.84
N LYS A 153 6.76 -15.86 -4.09
CA LYS A 153 5.48 -15.19 -3.86
C LYS A 153 5.31 -14.81 -2.40
N ALA A 154 4.57 -13.73 -2.13
CA ALA A 154 4.18 -13.33 -0.78
C ALA A 154 2.70 -12.96 -0.75
N GLY A 155 1.99 -13.39 0.30
CA GLY A 155 0.54 -13.18 0.44
C GLY A 155 0.19 -12.27 1.61
N PHE A 156 -0.79 -11.36 1.39
CA PHE A 156 -1.28 -10.42 2.41
C PHE A 156 -2.80 -10.30 2.35
N LYS A 157 -3.41 -10.11 3.53
CA LYS A 157 -4.79 -9.67 3.64
C LYS A 157 -4.80 -8.37 4.45
N LEU A 158 -5.42 -7.32 3.89
CA LEU A 158 -5.62 -6.04 4.55
C LEU A 158 -7.09 -5.88 4.89
N THR A 159 -7.37 -5.38 6.08
CA THR A 159 -8.71 -5.01 6.53
C THR A 159 -8.66 -3.69 7.28
N GLY A 160 -9.73 -2.90 7.16
CA GLY A 160 -9.88 -1.65 7.89
C GLY A 160 -11.13 -0.92 7.51
N LYS A 161 -11.32 0.27 8.07
CA LYS A 161 -12.49 1.11 7.83
C LYS A 161 -12.07 2.53 7.49
N VAL A 162 -12.84 3.17 6.63
CA VAL A 162 -12.74 4.61 6.36
C VAL A 162 -14.13 5.24 6.43
N ASN A 163 -14.22 6.44 6.98
CA ASN A 163 -15.44 7.22 6.89
C ASN A 163 -15.40 7.99 5.55
N ARG A 164 -16.31 7.67 4.63
CA ARG A 164 -16.39 8.29 3.30
C ARG A 164 -16.67 9.79 3.33
N GLN A 165 -17.40 10.24 4.36
CA GLN A 165 -17.72 11.67 4.56
C GLN A 165 -16.46 12.51 4.78
N ASP A 166 -15.46 11.93 5.44
CA ASP A 166 -14.17 12.54 5.73
C ASP A 166 -13.37 12.90 4.47
N TYR A 167 -13.69 12.26 3.35
CA TYR A 167 -13.06 12.47 2.05
C TYR A 167 -13.97 13.21 1.05
N GLY A 168 -15.06 13.81 1.55
CA GLY A 168 -15.96 14.60 0.70
C GLY A 168 -16.91 13.77 -0.17
N VAL A 169 -17.04 12.47 0.06
CA VAL A 169 -18.08 11.62 -0.54
C VAL A 169 -19.33 11.76 0.30
N LYS A 170 -20.10 12.85 0.08
CA LYS A 170 -21.16 13.34 0.98
C LYS A 170 -22.58 12.97 0.56
N TRP A 171 -22.77 12.18 -0.49
CA TRP A 171 -24.12 11.75 -0.85
C TRP A 171 -24.81 11.07 0.34
N ALA A 172 -25.98 11.56 0.72
CA ALA A 172 -26.67 11.16 1.95
C ALA A 172 -28.19 11.24 1.76
N ASN A 173 -28.77 10.21 1.15
CA ASN A 173 -30.22 10.04 1.13
C ASN A 173 -30.67 9.31 2.40
N LYS A 174 -31.86 9.69 2.89
CA LYS A 174 -32.49 9.11 4.06
C LYS A 174 -33.80 8.46 3.68
N LEU A 175 -34.17 7.42 4.41
CA LEU A 175 -35.48 6.79 4.38
C LEU A 175 -36.50 7.64 5.17
N GLN A 176 -37.77 7.25 5.11
CA GLN A 176 -38.86 7.97 5.82
C GLN A 176 -38.66 7.96 7.35
N ASP A 177 -38.03 6.91 7.88
CA ASP A 177 -37.72 6.78 9.32
C ASP A 177 -36.43 7.53 9.73
N GLY A 178 -35.78 8.23 8.80
CA GLY A 178 -34.55 8.96 9.03
C GLY A 178 -33.27 8.13 8.88
N SER A 179 -33.35 6.81 8.66
CA SER A 179 -32.21 5.92 8.45
C SER A 179 -31.47 6.26 7.17
N ALA A 180 -30.13 6.09 7.16
CA ALA A 180 -29.30 6.33 5.99
C ALA A 180 -29.51 5.22 4.93
N VAL A 181 -29.60 5.60 3.65
CA VAL A 181 -29.63 4.66 2.54
C VAL A 181 -28.26 4.00 2.36
N ALA A 182 -27.16 4.75 2.55
CA ALA A 182 -25.79 4.23 2.54
C ALA A 182 -25.06 4.68 3.80
N GLY A 183 -24.38 3.75 4.47
CA GLY A 183 -23.60 4.02 5.66
C GLY A 183 -22.43 4.96 5.38
N ASP A 184 -21.91 5.60 6.42
CA ASP A 184 -20.75 6.49 6.32
C ASP A 184 -19.43 5.74 6.46
N GLU A 185 -19.39 4.67 7.25
CA GLU A 185 -18.27 3.76 7.34
C GLU A 185 -18.27 2.79 6.16
N VAL A 186 -17.10 2.66 5.54
CA VAL A 186 -16.83 1.72 4.45
C VAL A 186 -15.75 0.75 4.92
N ASP A 187 -16.06 -0.53 4.93
CA ASP A 187 -15.11 -1.59 5.19
C ASP A 187 -14.22 -1.79 3.96
N ILE A 188 -12.89 -1.79 4.17
CA ILE A 188 -11.89 -2.05 3.15
C ILE A 188 -11.37 -3.47 3.35
N ILE A 189 -11.38 -4.28 2.29
CA ILE A 189 -10.93 -5.67 2.31
C ILE A 189 -10.11 -5.94 1.06
N CYS A 190 -8.77 -6.07 1.24
CA CYS A 190 -7.89 -6.41 0.14
C CYS A 190 -7.23 -7.77 0.37
N LYS A 191 -7.10 -8.55 -0.69
CA LYS A 191 -6.34 -9.80 -0.74
C LYS A 191 -5.27 -9.60 -1.80
N ILE A 192 -4.01 -9.69 -1.42
CA ILE A 192 -2.90 -9.31 -2.28
C ILE A 192 -1.89 -10.44 -2.34
N GLU A 193 -1.55 -10.84 -3.54
CA GLU A 193 -0.42 -11.70 -3.83
C GLU A 193 0.64 -10.90 -4.60
N LEU A 194 1.88 -11.02 -4.19
CA LEU A 194 3.01 -10.32 -4.79
C LEU A 194 4.01 -11.32 -5.34
N ASN A 195 4.63 -10.98 -6.47
CA ASN A 195 5.76 -11.67 -7.05
C ASN A 195 7.04 -10.89 -6.76
N LYS A 196 8.06 -11.57 -6.24
CA LYS A 196 9.40 -10.98 -6.09
C LYS A 196 9.94 -10.61 -7.47
N ALA A 197 10.40 -9.37 -7.65
CA ALA A 197 11.08 -8.98 -8.87
C ALA A 197 12.42 -9.76 -9.02
N ALA A 198 12.78 -10.03 -10.27
CA ALA A 198 14.04 -10.69 -10.62
C ALA A 198 15.25 -9.81 -10.32
#